data_9be2ceb2a47f1df538e1fc96d0a5917b
#
_entry.id   9be2ceb2a47f1df538e1fc96d0a5917b
#
_cell.length_a   1.000
_cell.length_b   1.000
_cell.length_c   1.000
_cell.angle_alpha   90.00
_cell.angle_beta   90.00
_cell.angle_gamma   90.00
#
_symmetry.space_group_name_H-M   'P 1'
#
loop_
_entity.id
_entity.type
_entity.pdbx_description
1 polymer ?
#
loop_
_entity_poly.entity_id
_entity_poly.type
_entity_poly.pdbx_seq_one_letter_code
_entity_poly.pdbx_strand_id
1 'polypeptide(L)'
;MSPESSRGHRGLVTVERVAVWGLAALAVVGLVALVVGPGADLRTASPSVTIDGQFDAETGTVTLTHAGGDRLTDTSTHALALVVTDADRNRSTTLTWAEADQLPVESDDTIVLDDPRVDSDGDGNYLDGDVSVGFFLDSGDTIAVRWTGRPLGAPGERTTTLDTVTLGNKTG
;
A
#
# COMPACT_ATOMS: atom_id res chain seq x y z
N MET A 1 -37.38 75.58 17.02
CA MET A 1 -36.55 74.74 16.13
C MET A 1 -35.73 73.84 16.98
N SER A 2 -36.15 72.63 17.18
CA SER A 2 -35.43 71.62 17.98
C SER A 2 -34.91 70.54 16.99
N PRO A 3 -33.64 70.11 17.09
CA PRO A 3 -33.16 69.01 16.28
C PRO A 3 -33.54 67.67 16.93
N GLU A 4 -34.18 66.80 16.17
CA GLU A 4 -34.44 65.41 16.53
C GLU A 4 -33.17 64.59 16.56
N SER A 5 -32.93 63.97 17.70
CA SER A 5 -31.85 63.05 17.94
C SER A 5 -32.21 61.67 17.38
N SER A 6 -31.60 61.30 16.26
CA SER A 6 -31.71 59.94 15.71
C SER A 6 -30.94 58.93 16.58
N ARG A 7 -31.70 58.11 17.32
CA ARG A 7 -31.13 56.96 18.08
C ARG A 7 -30.89 55.80 17.13
N GLY A 8 -29.65 55.54 16.82
CA GLY A 8 -29.21 54.36 16.13
C GLY A 8 -29.54 53.09 16.97
N HIS A 9 -30.34 52.22 16.40
CA HIS A 9 -30.59 50.87 16.94
C HIS A 9 -29.33 50.05 16.72
N ARG A 10 -28.48 49.95 17.73
CA ARG A 10 -27.44 48.89 17.81
C ARG A 10 -28.18 47.62 18.17
N GLY A 11 -28.28 46.70 17.22
CA GLY A 11 -28.83 45.39 17.46
C GLY A 11 -28.00 44.65 18.53
N LEU A 12 -28.61 44.50 19.70
CA LEU A 12 -28.08 43.67 20.76
C LEU A 12 -28.20 42.20 20.31
N VAL A 13 -27.06 41.68 19.82
CA VAL A 13 -26.94 40.23 19.66
C VAL A 13 -26.96 39.64 21.05
N THR A 14 -28.07 39.05 21.46
CA THR A 14 -28.23 38.47 22.79
C THR A 14 -27.25 37.28 22.93
N VAL A 15 -26.62 37.20 24.09
CA VAL A 15 -25.62 36.16 24.45
C VAL A 15 -26.17 34.75 24.18
N GLU A 16 -27.49 34.56 24.35
CA GLU A 16 -28.16 33.32 24.00
C GLU A 16 -28.02 32.92 22.52
N ARG A 17 -28.19 33.87 21.59
CA ARG A 17 -28.04 33.57 20.15
C ARG A 17 -26.60 33.22 19.78
N VAL A 18 -25.63 33.89 20.38
CA VAL A 18 -24.21 33.56 20.16
C VAL A 18 -23.87 32.19 20.72
N ALA A 19 -24.41 31.83 21.88
CA ALA A 19 -24.21 30.51 22.47
C ALA A 19 -24.83 29.38 21.64
N VAL A 20 -26.05 29.56 21.12
CA VAL A 20 -26.74 28.56 20.29
C VAL A 20 -26.00 28.36 18.95
N TRP A 21 -25.60 29.41 18.29
CA TRP A 21 -24.83 29.32 17.04
C TRP A 21 -23.43 28.77 17.26
N GLY A 22 -22.77 29.09 18.37
CA GLY A 22 -21.47 28.55 18.73
C GLY A 22 -21.51 27.03 18.98
N LEU A 23 -22.55 26.53 19.67
CA LEU A 23 -22.78 25.11 19.94
C LEU A 23 -23.13 24.36 18.65
N ALA A 24 -23.92 24.92 17.76
CA ALA A 24 -24.27 24.34 16.46
C ALA A 24 -23.03 24.23 15.56
N ALA A 25 -22.17 25.27 15.53
CA ALA A 25 -20.92 25.25 14.78
C ALA A 25 -19.94 24.20 15.31
N LEU A 26 -19.82 24.08 16.65
CA LEU A 26 -18.99 23.03 17.27
C LEU A 26 -19.48 21.61 16.98
N ALA A 27 -20.80 21.40 16.95
CA ALA A 27 -21.39 20.10 16.62
C ALA A 27 -21.12 19.72 15.16
N VAL A 28 -21.22 20.69 14.23
CA VAL A 28 -20.91 20.46 12.81
C VAL A 28 -19.43 20.17 12.59
N VAL A 29 -18.53 20.92 13.22
CA VAL A 29 -17.09 20.68 13.15
C VAL A 29 -16.74 19.31 13.75
N GLY A 30 -17.36 18.94 14.89
CA GLY A 30 -17.16 17.62 15.49
C GLY A 30 -17.63 16.47 14.60
N LEU A 31 -18.78 16.65 13.92
CA LEU A 31 -19.34 15.65 13.03
C LEU A 31 -18.53 15.50 11.73
N VAL A 32 -18.02 16.61 11.17
CA VAL A 32 -17.11 16.60 10.03
C VAL A 32 -15.78 15.94 10.40
N ALA A 33 -15.22 16.23 11.58
CA ALA A 33 -13.98 15.60 12.05
C ALA A 33 -14.15 14.08 12.27
N LEU A 34 -15.35 13.61 12.65
CA LEU A 34 -15.66 12.19 12.82
C LEU A 34 -15.79 11.45 11.48
N VAL A 35 -16.25 12.16 10.43
CA VAL A 35 -16.45 11.58 9.08
C VAL A 35 -15.18 11.66 8.22
N VAL A 36 -14.35 12.69 8.44
CA VAL A 36 -13.12 12.95 7.65
C VAL A 36 -11.84 12.80 8.50
N GLY A 37 -11.96 12.32 9.74
CA GLY A 37 -10.81 12.11 10.61
C GLY A 37 -9.93 10.92 10.16
N PRO A 38 -8.70 10.81 10.70
CA PRO A 38 -7.73 9.77 10.30
C PRO A 38 -8.28 8.34 10.37
N GLY A 39 -9.34 8.10 11.16
CA GLY A 39 -10.00 6.80 11.22
C GLY A 39 -10.95 6.47 10.05
N ALA A 40 -11.38 7.47 9.27
CA ALA A 40 -12.18 7.24 8.06
C ALA A 40 -11.27 6.85 6.88
N ASP A 41 -10.07 7.42 6.81
CA ASP A 41 -9.07 7.08 5.79
C ASP A 41 -8.53 5.66 5.97
N LEU A 42 -8.42 5.17 7.21
CA LEU A 42 -7.98 3.81 7.51
C LEU A 42 -8.91 2.71 6.98
N ARG A 43 -10.20 3.02 6.78
CA ARG A 43 -11.18 2.05 6.28
C ARG A 43 -11.19 1.94 4.75
N THR A 44 -10.63 2.90 4.04
CA THR A 44 -10.62 2.96 2.57
C THR A 44 -9.21 2.88 1.99
N ALA A 45 -8.19 2.84 2.83
CA ALA A 45 -6.81 2.72 2.42
C ALA A 45 -6.49 1.30 1.93
N SER A 46 -5.60 1.21 0.96
CA SER A 46 -4.95 -0.06 0.60
C SER A 46 -4.06 -0.51 1.76
N PRO A 47 -3.77 -1.82 1.89
CA PRO A 47 -2.84 -2.31 2.90
C PRO A 47 -1.49 -1.59 2.83
N SER A 48 -0.85 -1.42 3.98
CA SER A 48 0.51 -0.89 4.09
C SER A 48 1.43 -2.01 4.54
N VAL A 49 2.35 -2.42 3.68
CA VAL A 49 3.34 -3.47 3.96
C VAL A 49 4.74 -2.98 3.67
N THR A 50 5.72 -3.62 4.27
CA THR A 50 7.14 -3.46 3.97
C THR A 50 7.66 -4.78 3.43
N ILE A 51 8.35 -4.75 2.31
CA ILE A 51 8.94 -5.92 1.67
C ILE A 51 10.46 -5.78 1.68
N ASP A 52 11.13 -6.74 2.26
CA ASP A 52 12.58 -6.89 2.14
C ASP A 52 12.91 -7.82 0.98
N GLY A 53 13.91 -7.44 0.18
CA GLY A 53 14.41 -8.26 -0.93
C GLY A 53 15.90 -8.53 -0.79
N GLN A 54 16.27 -9.78 -0.93
CA GLN A 54 17.67 -10.22 -0.96
C GLN A 54 17.97 -10.85 -2.31
N PHE A 55 18.94 -10.29 -3.03
CA PHE A 55 19.43 -10.82 -4.29
C PHE A 55 20.75 -11.54 -4.06
N ASP A 56 20.83 -12.80 -4.48
CA ASP A 56 22.04 -13.60 -4.53
C ASP A 56 22.46 -13.80 -5.98
N ALA A 57 23.53 -13.10 -6.38
CA ALA A 57 24.04 -13.16 -7.74
C ALA A 57 24.76 -14.47 -8.06
N GLU A 58 25.17 -15.27 -7.06
CA GLU A 58 25.84 -16.56 -7.27
C GLU A 58 24.82 -17.64 -7.63
N THR A 59 23.69 -17.62 -6.97
CA THR A 59 22.57 -18.56 -7.21
C THR A 59 21.55 -18.02 -8.20
N GLY A 60 21.60 -16.72 -8.54
CA GLY A 60 20.61 -16.05 -9.39
C GLY A 60 19.21 -15.97 -8.76
N THR A 61 19.11 -16.02 -7.42
CA THR A 61 17.84 -16.03 -6.72
C THR A 61 17.54 -14.71 -6.03
N VAL A 62 16.25 -14.37 -5.95
CA VAL A 62 15.75 -13.26 -5.13
C VAL A 62 14.76 -13.81 -4.11
N THR A 63 15.04 -13.58 -2.84
CA THR A 63 14.11 -13.85 -1.76
C THR A 63 13.40 -12.56 -1.38
N LEU A 64 12.09 -12.51 -1.52
CA LEU A 64 11.25 -11.43 -1.00
C LEU A 64 10.61 -11.90 0.30
N THR A 65 10.64 -11.04 1.32
CA THR A 65 10.07 -11.30 2.63
C THR A 65 9.07 -10.21 2.98
N HIS A 66 7.88 -10.57 3.45
CA HIS A 66 6.96 -9.63 4.08
C HIS A 66 7.54 -9.22 5.45
N ALA A 67 8.30 -8.12 5.47
CA ALA A 67 9.06 -7.69 6.66
C ALA A 67 8.21 -6.98 7.71
N GLY A 68 6.93 -6.71 7.41
CA GLY A 68 6.01 -6.10 8.37
C GLY A 68 4.91 -5.27 7.73
N GLY A 69 4.01 -4.77 8.58
CA GLY A 69 2.82 -4.02 8.17
C GLY A 69 1.55 -4.84 8.29
N ASP A 70 0.60 -4.58 7.41
CA ASP A 70 -0.72 -5.22 7.47
C ASP A 70 -0.66 -6.67 6.98
N ARG A 71 -1.38 -7.54 7.68
CA ARG A 71 -1.67 -8.90 7.22
C ARG A 71 -2.60 -8.84 6.01
N LEU A 72 -2.24 -9.51 4.93
CA LEU A 72 -3.01 -9.57 3.69
C LEU A 72 -3.93 -10.78 3.70
N THR A 73 -5.22 -10.53 3.92
CA THR A 73 -6.23 -11.60 4.10
C THR A 73 -7.15 -11.70 2.89
N ASP A 74 -7.74 -12.86 2.68
CA ASP A 74 -8.74 -13.16 1.64
C ASP A 74 -9.99 -12.26 1.69
N THR A 75 -10.29 -11.68 2.86
CA THR A 75 -11.43 -10.76 3.02
C THR A 75 -11.24 -9.43 2.31
N SER A 76 -10.01 -9.01 2.07
CA SER A 76 -9.67 -7.72 1.44
C SER A 76 -8.74 -7.85 0.24
N THR A 77 -8.03 -8.96 0.10
CA THR A 77 -7.05 -9.23 -0.95
C THR A 77 -7.59 -10.29 -1.90
N HIS A 78 -7.52 -10.03 -3.20
CA HIS A 78 -7.83 -11.02 -4.23
C HIS A 78 -6.56 -11.67 -4.78
N ALA A 79 -5.50 -10.87 -4.97
CA ALA A 79 -4.23 -11.35 -5.46
C ALA A 79 -3.06 -10.44 -5.07
N LEU A 80 -1.89 -11.05 -4.94
CA LEU A 80 -0.58 -10.40 -4.90
C LEU A 80 0.20 -10.81 -6.14
N ALA A 81 0.68 -9.81 -6.89
CA ALA A 81 1.51 -10.02 -8.06
C ALA A 81 2.84 -9.29 -7.92
N LEU A 82 3.87 -9.85 -8.52
CA LEU A 82 5.21 -9.28 -8.60
C LEU A 82 5.43 -8.80 -10.03
N VAL A 83 5.71 -7.52 -10.20
CA VAL A 83 6.12 -6.97 -11.50
C VAL A 83 7.64 -6.81 -11.46
N VAL A 84 8.32 -7.74 -12.11
CA VAL A 84 9.79 -7.75 -12.22
C VAL A 84 10.19 -7.00 -13.48
N THR A 85 11.07 -6.02 -13.34
CA THR A 85 11.53 -5.17 -14.45
C THR A 85 13.05 -5.23 -14.57
N ASP A 86 13.51 -5.67 -15.73
CA ASP A 86 14.90 -5.59 -16.18
C ASP A 86 15.19 -4.14 -16.54
N ALA A 87 16.06 -3.50 -15.74
CA ALA A 87 16.35 -2.08 -15.87
C ALA A 87 17.13 -1.76 -17.14
N ASP A 88 18.02 -2.66 -17.56
CA ASP A 88 18.89 -2.46 -18.72
C ASP A 88 18.14 -2.60 -20.06
N ARG A 89 17.20 -3.54 -20.12
CA ARG A 89 16.48 -3.86 -21.37
C ARG A 89 15.06 -3.32 -21.38
N ASN A 90 14.63 -2.67 -20.28
CA ASN A 90 13.29 -2.14 -20.13
C ASN A 90 12.19 -3.19 -20.47
N ARG A 91 12.39 -4.40 -19.98
CA ARG A 91 11.44 -5.51 -20.08
C ARG A 91 10.82 -5.77 -18.71
N SER A 92 9.59 -6.21 -18.71
CA SER A 92 8.94 -6.61 -17.47
C SER A 92 8.15 -7.90 -17.64
N THR A 93 8.05 -8.67 -16.57
CA THR A 93 7.15 -9.81 -16.44
C THR A 93 6.31 -9.65 -15.19
N THR A 94 5.17 -10.31 -15.15
CA THR A 94 4.30 -10.33 -13.97
C THR A 94 4.16 -11.77 -13.51
N LEU A 95 4.47 -12.00 -12.25
CA LEU A 95 4.39 -13.27 -11.57
C LEU A 95 3.34 -13.21 -10.48
N THR A 96 2.80 -14.34 -10.08
CA THR A 96 1.87 -14.41 -8.95
C THR A 96 2.64 -14.73 -7.68
N TRP A 97 2.46 -13.94 -6.62
CA TRP A 97 2.92 -14.29 -5.27
C TRP A 97 1.87 -15.14 -4.55
N ALA A 98 0.63 -14.61 -4.50
CA ALA A 98 -0.46 -15.32 -3.84
C ALA A 98 -1.80 -15.00 -4.53
N GLU A 99 -2.64 -16.01 -4.65
CA GLU A 99 -4.05 -15.91 -5.00
C GLU A 99 -4.93 -16.20 -3.77
N ALA A 100 -6.24 -16.17 -3.94
CA ALA A 100 -7.19 -16.27 -2.82
C ALA A 100 -7.02 -17.51 -1.96
N ASP A 101 -6.59 -18.63 -2.52
CA ASP A 101 -6.35 -19.92 -1.85
C ASP A 101 -4.99 -20.02 -1.12
N GLN A 102 -4.09 -19.07 -1.41
CA GLN A 102 -2.76 -18.96 -0.79
C GLN A 102 -2.69 -17.85 0.27
N LEU A 103 -3.80 -17.18 0.54
CA LEU A 103 -3.91 -16.19 1.60
C LEU A 103 -4.26 -16.84 2.93
N PRO A 104 -3.87 -16.27 4.06
CA PRO A 104 -3.25 -14.95 4.22
C PRO A 104 -1.75 -14.95 3.93
N VAL A 105 -1.20 -13.77 3.56
CA VAL A 105 0.23 -13.49 3.60
C VAL A 105 0.52 -12.63 4.83
N GLU A 106 1.43 -13.10 5.67
CA GLU A 106 1.77 -12.54 6.98
C GLU A 106 3.24 -12.12 7.07
N SER A 107 3.59 -11.43 8.15
CA SER A 107 5.00 -11.14 8.40
C SER A 107 5.82 -12.42 8.46
N ASP A 108 7.01 -12.37 7.90
CA ASP A 108 7.98 -13.45 7.71
C ASP A 108 7.63 -14.46 6.59
N ASP A 109 6.47 -14.32 5.92
CA ASP A 109 6.23 -15.08 4.70
C ASP A 109 7.16 -14.64 3.57
N THR A 110 7.66 -15.62 2.82
CA THR A 110 8.64 -15.42 1.76
C THR A 110 8.17 -15.99 0.44
N ILE A 111 8.71 -15.43 -0.65
CA ILE A 111 8.68 -16.05 -1.97
C ILE A 111 10.07 -15.97 -2.60
N VAL A 112 10.51 -17.03 -3.24
CA VAL A 112 11.80 -17.10 -3.91
C VAL A 112 11.59 -17.07 -5.42
N LEU A 113 12.19 -16.06 -6.06
CA LEU A 113 12.23 -15.90 -7.50
C LEU A 113 13.56 -16.45 -8.03
N ASP A 114 13.51 -17.13 -9.13
CA ASP A 114 14.60 -17.87 -9.70
C ASP A 114 15.01 -17.30 -11.06
N ASP A 115 16.31 -17.20 -11.27
CA ASP A 115 16.94 -16.86 -12.55
C ASP A 115 17.22 -18.15 -13.32
N PRO A 116 16.68 -18.32 -14.53
CA PRO A 116 16.82 -19.55 -15.28
C PRO A 116 18.24 -19.86 -15.78
N ARG A 117 19.25 -19.04 -15.43
CA ARG A 117 20.66 -19.28 -15.79
C ARG A 117 21.39 -20.18 -14.82
N VAL A 118 20.95 -20.26 -13.61
CA VAL A 118 21.68 -20.88 -12.50
C VAL A 118 20.94 -22.12 -12.04
N ASP A 119 21.66 -23.21 -11.92
CA ASP A 119 21.24 -24.44 -11.28
C ASP A 119 21.91 -24.40 -9.90
N SER A 120 21.17 -23.95 -8.89
CA SER A 120 21.73 -23.61 -7.58
C SER A 120 22.06 -24.84 -6.74
N ASP A 121 21.42 -25.97 -7.00
CA ASP A 121 21.65 -27.22 -6.28
C ASP A 121 22.36 -28.30 -7.11
N GLY A 122 22.56 -28.06 -8.43
CA GLY A 122 23.31 -28.90 -9.33
C GLY A 122 22.58 -30.18 -9.77
N ASP A 123 21.25 -30.21 -9.71
CA ASP A 123 20.44 -31.36 -10.08
C ASP A 123 20.06 -31.39 -11.56
N GLY A 124 20.37 -30.32 -12.32
CA GLY A 124 20.04 -30.15 -13.74
C GLY A 124 18.65 -29.57 -13.98
N ASN A 125 17.93 -29.22 -12.94
CA ASN A 125 16.70 -28.46 -12.97
C ASN A 125 17.00 -27.00 -12.65
N TYR A 126 16.71 -26.08 -13.57
CA TYR A 126 16.97 -24.64 -13.41
C TYR A 126 15.78 -23.90 -12.80
N LEU A 127 14.86 -24.59 -12.12
CA LEU A 127 13.73 -24.05 -11.38
C LEU A 127 13.88 -24.35 -9.90
N ASP A 128 14.79 -23.64 -9.24
CA ASP A 128 15.16 -23.85 -7.83
C ASP A 128 14.36 -22.97 -6.86
N GLY A 129 13.62 -21.99 -7.39
CA GLY A 129 12.76 -21.12 -6.63
C GLY A 129 11.29 -21.46 -6.75
N ASP A 130 10.45 -20.73 -6.05
CA ASP A 130 8.98 -20.87 -6.12
C ASP A 130 8.45 -20.47 -7.49
N VAL A 131 9.08 -19.47 -8.12
CA VAL A 131 8.65 -18.90 -9.40
C VAL A 131 9.85 -18.48 -10.24
N SER A 132 9.87 -18.87 -11.52
CA SER A 132 10.90 -18.44 -12.47
C SER A 132 10.55 -17.14 -13.18
N VAL A 133 11.52 -16.24 -13.32
CA VAL A 133 11.36 -14.90 -13.93
C VAL A 133 11.45 -14.96 -15.44
N GLY A 134 11.83 -15.90 -16.12
CA GLY A 134 11.89 -15.98 -17.59
C GLY A 134 12.90 -15.03 -18.27
N PHE A 135 13.67 -14.28 -17.50
CA PHE A 135 14.85 -13.50 -17.94
C PHE A 135 15.85 -13.38 -16.80
N PHE A 136 17.05 -12.94 -17.12
CA PHE A 136 18.14 -12.86 -16.19
C PHE A 136 17.97 -11.68 -15.23
N LEU A 137 18.20 -11.94 -13.95
CA LEU A 137 18.17 -10.93 -12.90
C LEU A 137 19.56 -10.33 -12.71
N ASP A 138 19.61 -9.02 -12.66
CA ASP A 138 20.85 -8.27 -12.46
C ASP A 138 20.68 -7.20 -11.36
N SER A 139 21.78 -6.75 -10.80
CA SER A 139 21.76 -5.63 -9.85
C SER A 139 21.21 -4.38 -10.55
N GLY A 140 20.27 -3.71 -9.93
CA GLY A 140 19.56 -2.56 -10.49
C GLY A 140 18.16 -2.90 -11.00
N ASP A 141 17.85 -4.17 -11.21
CA ASP A 141 16.48 -4.59 -11.53
C ASP A 141 15.52 -4.27 -10.39
N THR A 142 14.24 -4.14 -10.71
CA THR A 142 13.23 -3.78 -9.70
C THR A 142 12.11 -4.79 -9.65
N ILE A 143 11.59 -5.00 -8.45
CA ILE A 143 10.41 -5.85 -8.20
C ILE A 143 9.39 -5.03 -7.46
N ALA A 144 8.27 -4.71 -8.13
CA ALA A 144 7.14 -4.03 -7.54
C ALA A 144 6.09 -5.05 -7.07
N VAL A 145 5.75 -5.02 -5.79
CA VAL A 145 4.69 -5.85 -5.21
C VAL A 145 3.36 -5.16 -5.42
N ARG A 146 2.49 -5.75 -6.22
CA ARG A 146 1.17 -5.21 -6.58
C ARG A 146 0.08 -6.00 -5.86
N TRP A 147 -0.71 -5.29 -5.11
CA TRP A 147 -1.91 -5.79 -4.47
C TRP A 147 -3.14 -5.48 -5.31
N THR A 148 -4.01 -6.46 -5.46
CA THR A 148 -5.35 -6.30 -6.02
C THR A 148 -6.36 -6.77 -5.00
N GLY A 149 -7.35 -5.94 -4.70
CA GLY A 149 -8.35 -6.27 -3.70
C GLY A 149 -9.33 -5.14 -3.44
N ARG A 150 -10.13 -5.34 -2.40
CA ARG A 150 -11.13 -4.36 -1.97
C ARG A 150 -10.86 -3.92 -0.55
N PRO A 151 -10.41 -2.67 -0.33
CA PRO A 151 -10.28 -2.13 1.02
C PRO A 151 -11.62 -2.17 1.75
N LEU A 152 -11.59 -2.47 3.04
CA LEU A 152 -12.79 -2.51 3.87
C LEU A 152 -13.53 -1.16 3.83
N GLY A 153 -14.81 -1.18 3.46
CA GLY A 153 -15.64 0.02 3.36
C GLY A 153 -15.48 0.84 2.07
N ALA A 154 -14.61 0.42 1.13
CA ALA A 154 -14.50 1.06 -0.18
C ALA A 154 -15.45 0.44 -1.22
N PRO A 155 -16.04 1.25 -2.11
CA PRO A 155 -16.76 0.72 -3.25
C PRO A 155 -15.77 0.25 -4.32
N GLY A 156 -15.79 -1.04 -4.65
CA GLY A 156 -15.05 -1.60 -5.78
C GLY A 156 -13.64 -2.08 -5.46
N GLU A 157 -13.10 -2.80 -6.43
CA GLU A 157 -11.75 -3.34 -6.42
C GLU A 157 -10.72 -2.29 -6.81
N ARG A 158 -9.52 -2.40 -6.28
CA ARG A 158 -8.38 -1.54 -6.61
C ARG A 158 -7.14 -2.37 -6.81
N THR A 159 -6.26 -1.90 -7.68
CA THR A 159 -4.89 -2.41 -7.79
C THR A 159 -3.93 -1.29 -7.41
N THR A 160 -2.98 -1.59 -6.53
CA THR A 160 -1.98 -0.63 -6.05
C THR A 160 -0.64 -1.32 -5.86
N THR A 161 0.45 -0.57 -6.06
CA THR A 161 1.79 -1.03 -5.66
C THR A 161 1.94 -0.78 -4.17
N LEU A 162 2.25 -1.84 -3.42
CA LEU A 162 2.46 -1.77 -1.98
C LEU A 162 3.90 -1.34 -1.66
N ASP A 163 4.85 -1.95 -2.36
CA ASP A 163 6.28 -1.68 -2.17
C ASP A 163 7.06 -1.97 -3.46
N THR A 164 8.29 -1.47 -3.56
CA THR A 164 9.19 -1.71 -4.68
C THR A 164 10.60 -1.94 -4.16
N VAL A 165 11.13 -3.11 -4.44
CA VAL A 165 12.51 -3.51 -4.11
C VAL A 165 13.38 -3.29 -5.33
N THR A 166 14.56 -2.69 -5.14
CA THR A 166 15.63 -2.63 -6.14
C THR A 166 16.70 -3.65 -5.78
N LEU A 167 17.05 -4.52 -6.72
CA LEU A 167 18.05 -5.55 -6.50
C LEU A 167 19.43 -4.92 -6.35
N GLY A 168 20.06 -5.14 -5.22
CA GLY A 168 21.41 -4.68 -4.91
C GLY A 168 22.37 -5.86 -4.83
N ASN A 169 23.61 -5.65 -5.23
CA ASN A 169 24.65 -6.63 -4.96
C ASN A 169 24.85 -6.69 -3.43
N LYS A 170 24.71 -7.86 -2.83
CA LYS A 170 25.03 -8.04 -1.42
C LYS A 170 26.54 -7.79 -1.24
N THR A 171 26.88 -6.60 -0.76
CA THR A 171 28.25 -6.32 -0.32
C THR A 171 28.45 -7.10 0.98
N GLY A 172 29.15 -8.22 0.89
CA GLY A 172 29.56 -9.06 2.03
C GLY A 172 30.57 -8.36 2.93
#